data_869a54955c35492739c9990d753b7c30
#
_entry.id   869a54955c35492739c9990d753b7c30
#
_cell.length_a   1.000
_cell.length_b   1.000
_cell.length_c   1.000
_cell.angle_alpha   90.00
_cell.angle_beta   90.00
_cell.angle_gamma   90.00
#
_symmetry.space_group_name_H-M   'P 1'
#
loop_
_entity.id
_entity.type
_entity.pdbx_description
1 polymer ?
#
loop_
_entity_poly.entity_id
_entity_poly.type
_entity_poly.pdbx_seq_one_letter_code
_entity_poly.pdbx_strand_id
1 'polypeptide(L)'
;MPTNKQRRATAKRKLERQLDRRAKQARRRRVVTIATTVGVVVVVAGLAVWWVFFNKSSTAAPTASSTSSSAPPTQDTAAPNQAGVLPPFKRPADLGANCQYQPTPNEPAAKKVDPPKAGKVPTDPANISMSITTNQGPIGVQLDNGKAPCTVNNFVSLAQQGYFNGTHCHRLTTGPTLSVLQCGDPKGDGSGGPGYQFADEYPSNQYLPDDPARNNPVVYPRGTLAMANAGPGTNGSQFFIVYKDSQLPPNYTVFGQVDAKDMGVLDKIAASGTADGSSDGKPKTDVVITSARLD
;
A
#
# COMPACT_ATOMS: atom_id res chain seq x y z
N MET A 1 8.47 -36.60 36.23
CA MET A 1 8.51 -35.64 35.05
C MET A 1 7.53 -36.12 34.01
N PRO A 2 6.73 -35.25 33.35
CA PRO A 2 5.77 -35.70 32.34
C PRO A 2 6.50 -36.25 31.10
N THR A 3 6.02 -37.37 30.59
CA THR A 3 6.61 -38.05 29.43
C THR A 3 6.44 -37.23 28.13
N ASN A 4 7.31 -37.48 27.15
CA ASN A 4 7.21 -36.78 25.82
C ASN A 4 5.83 -36.91 25.16
N LYS A 5 5.14 -38.04 25.38
CA LYS A 5 3.76 -38.28 24.91
C LYS A 5 2.75 -37.35 25.58
N GLN A 6 2.87 -37.10 26.89
CA GLN A 6 2.04 -36.17 27.64
C GLN A 6 2.28 -34.71 27.24
N ARG A 7 3.54 -34.31 26.99
CA ARG A 7 3.86 -32.95 26.50
C ARG A 7 3.27 -32.69 25.12
N ARG A 8 3.33 -33.64 24.18
CA ARG A 8 2.73 -33.54 22.85
C ARG A 8 1.19 -33.45 22.93
N ALA A 9 0.54 -34.25 23.78
CA ALA A 9 -0.90 -34.20 23.97
C ALA A 9 -1.37 -32.86 24.55
N THR A 10 -0.62 -32.29 25.50
CA THR A 10 -0.94 -30.97 26.07
C THR A 10 -0.75 -29.83 25.06
N ALA A 11 0.31 -29.90 24.23
CA ALA A 11 0.53 -28.92 23.15
C ALA A 11 -0.58 -28.98 22.11
N LYS A 12 -1.02 -30.18 21.67
CA LYS A 12 -2.12 -30.37 20.74
C LYS A 12 -3.44 -29.77 21.28
N ARG A 13 -3.78 -30.04 22.54
CA ARG A 13 -4.99 -29.46 23.17
C ARG A 13 -4.92 -27.93 23.30
N LYS A 14 -3.74 -27.35 23.54
CA LYS A 14 -3.58 -25.88 23.53
C LYS A 14 -3.83 -25.29 22.15
N LEU A 15 -3.29 -25.90 21.10
CA LEU A 15 -3.46 -25.47 19.72
C LEU A 15 -4.94 -25.54 19.29
N GLU A 16 -5.62 -26.65 19.57
CA GLU A 16 -7.06 -26.83 19.28
C GLU A 16 -7.90 -25.74 19.95
N ARG A 17 -7.64 -25.44 21.23
CA ARG A 17 -8.34 -24.33 21.93
C ARG A 17 -8.08 -22.96 21.33
N GLN A 18 -6.87 -22.71 20.80
CA GLN A 18 -6.56 -21.45 20.13
C GLN A 18 -7.30 -21.34 18.79
N LEU A 19 -7.34 -22.41 18.01
CA LEU A 19 -8.07 -22.45 16.75
C LEU A 19 -9.57 -22.25 16.95
N ASP A 20 -10.16 -22.88 17.97
CA ASP A 20 -11.57 -22.69 18.33
C ASP A 20 -11.90 -21.25 18.74
N ARG A 21 -11.02 -20.60 19.51
CA ARG A 21 -11.18 -19.19 19.87
C ARG A 21 -11.14 -18.27 18.65
N ARG A 22 -10.20 -18.49 17.72
CA ARG A 22 -10.10 -17.72 16.47
C ARG A 22 -11.33 -17.95 15.57
N ALA A 23 -11.81 -19.19 15.44
CA ALA A 23 -13.01 -19.52 14.68
C ALA A 23 -14.27 -18.84 15.26
N LYS A 24 -14.43 -18.83 16.59
CA LYS A 24 -15.54 -18.11 17.28
C LYS A 24 -15.44 -16.60 17.09
N GLN A 25 -14.25 -16.01 17.14
CA GLN A 25 -14.06 -14.59 16.88
C GLN A 25 -14.36 -14.21 15.43
N ALA A 26 -13.94 -15.02 14.47
CA ALA A 26 -14.23 -14.81 13.05
C ALA A 26 -15.76 -14.90 12.77
N ARG A 27 -16.46 -15.87 13.37
CA ARG A 27 -17.93 -15.96 13.29
C ARG A 27 -18.63 -14.74 13.90
N ARG A 28 -18.20 -14.29 15.08
CA ARG A 28 -18.77 -13.07 15.71
C ARG A 28 -18.58 -11.84 14.83
N ARG A 29 -17.39 -11.65 14.24
CA ARG A 29 -17.13 -10.51 13.32
C ARG A 29 -18.05 -10.58 12.08
N ARG A 30 -18.23 -11.73 11.46
CA ARG A 30 -19.15 -11.89 10.31
C ARG A 30 -20.60 -11.58 10.69
N VAL A 31 -21.07 -12.05 11.84
CA VAL A 31 -22.45 -11.78 12.31
C VAL A 31 -22.65 -10.29 12.59
N VAL A 32 -21.69 -9.63 13.22
CA VAL A 32 -21.75 -8.17 13.49
C VAL A 32 -21.76 -7.39 12.17
N THR A 33 -20.92 -7.75 11.19
CA THR A 33 -20.89 -7.07 9.88
C THR A 33 -22.23 -7.23 9.13
N ILE A 34 -22.82 -8.43 9.14
CA ILE A 34 -24.13 -8.66 8.49
C ILE A 34 -25.24 -7.88 9.19
N ALA A 35 -25.24 -7.84 10.54
CA ALA A 35 -26.25 -7.12 11.30
C ALA A 35 -26.18 -5.60 11.06
N THR A 36 -24.96 -5.02 10.94
CA THR A 36 -24.80 -3.59 10.64
C THR A 36 -25.22 -3.22 9.22
N THR A 37 -24.94 -4.06 8.23
CA THR A 37 -25.34 -3.80 6.83
C THR A 37 -26.86 -3.86 6.66
N VAL A 38 -27.54 -4.84 7.27
CA VAL A 38 -29.01 -4.95 7.23
C VAL A 38 -29.67 -3.78 7.94
N GLY A 39 -29.14 -3.36 9.10
CA GLY A 39 -29.67 -2.22 9.85
C GLY A 39 -29.60 -0.90 9.07
N VAL A 40 -28.49 -0.63 8.37
CA VAL A 40 -28.31 0.58 7.57
C VAL A 40 -29.28 0.60 6.38
N VAL A 41 -29.49 -0.53 5.69
CA VAL A 41 -30.42 -0.60 4.55
C VAL A 41 -31.85 -0.33 4.98
N VAL A 42 -32.31 -0.85 6.13
CA VAL A 42 -33.67 -0.62 6.65
C VAL A 42 -33.88 0.86 7.02
N VAL A 43 -32.89 1.52 7.63
CA VAL A 43 -32.98 2.94 8.01
C VAL A 43 -33.02 3.83 6.76
N VAL A 44 -32.20 3.58 5.76
CA VAL A 44 -32.19 4.35 4.50
C VAL A 44 -33.49 4.19 3.74
N ALA A 45 -34.05 2.98 3.64
CA ALA A 45 -35.34 2.73 3.00
C ALA A 45 -36.49 3.42 3.77
N GLY A 46 -36.48 3.40 5.10
CA GLY A 46 -37.49 4.09 5.93
C GLY A 46 -37.48 5.61 5.76
N LEU A 47 -36.29 6.22 5.69
CA LEU A 47 -36.14 7.66 5.45
C LEU A 47 -36.55 8.07 4.04
N ALA A 48 -36.28 7.28 3.01
CA ALA A 48 -36.71 7.55 1.64
C ALA A 48 -38.25 7.51 1.50
N VAL A 49 -38.92 6.52 2.12
CA VAL A 49 -40.38 6.42 2.14
C VAL A 49 -41.01 7.60 2.91
N TRP A 50 -40.42 7.99 4.05
CA TRP A 50 -40.90 9.12 4.84
C TRP A 50 -40.77 10.44 4.05
N TRP A 51 -39.65 10.65 3.33
CA TRP A 51 -39.41 11.85 2.53
C TRP A 51 -40.39 11.98 1.36
N VAL A 52 -40.76 10.89 0.65
CA VAL A 52 -41.74 10.87 -0.44
C VAL A 52 -43.15 11.17 0.05
N PHE A 53 -43.54 10.74 1.25
CA PHE A 53 -44.88 10.98 1.81
C PHE A 53 -45.09 12.40 2.37
N PHE A 54 -44.03 13.04 2.87
CA PHE A 54 -44.18 14.37 3.54
C PHE A 54 -43.80 15.58 2.67
N ASN A 55 -43.27 15.40 1.47
CA ASN A 55 -42.80 16.51 0.62
C ASN A 55 -43.69 16.78 -0.60
N LYS A 56 -45.02 16.54 -0.49
CA LYS A 56 -46.00 16.99 -1.48
C LYS A 56 -46.74 18.24 -0.97
N SER A 57 -46.27 19.40 -1.39
CA SER A 57 -46.96 20.72 -1.55
C SER A 57 -45.88 21.81 -1.49
N SER A 58 -45.74 22.79 -2.38
CA SER A 58 -46.59 23.50 -3.30
C SER A 58 -45.71 24.27 -4.29
N THR A 59 -46.22 24.37 -5.48
CA THR A 59 -45.72 25.22 -6.56
C THR A 59 -46.07 26.69 -6.30
N ALA A 60 -45.13 27.61 -6.41
CA ALA A 60 -45.34 28.99 -6.94
C ALA A 60 -43.97 29.65 -7.22
N ALA A 61 -43.75 30.06 -8.41
CA ALA A 61 -42.81 31.08 -8.88
C ALA A 61 -43.61 32.32 -9.28
N PRO A 62 -43.05 33.46 -9.70
CA PRO A 62 -41.72 34.04 -9.52
C PRO A 62 -41.75 35.49 -9.03
N THR A 63 -40.65 36.14 -8.73
CA THR A 63 -40.35 37.51 -9.25
C THR A 63 -38.91 37.90 -8.78
N ALA A 64 -38.15 38.44 -9.74
CA ALA A 64 -36.82 38.96 -9.54
C ALA A 64 -36.82 40.28 -8.78
N SER A 65 -35.85 40.48 -7.90
CA SER A 65 -35.31 41.80 -7.58
C SER A 65 -33.89 41.66 -7.06
N SER A 66 -32.99 42.29 -7.76
CA SER A 66 -31.58 42.50 -7.45
C SER A 66 -31.40 43.38 -6.23
N THR A 67 -30.58 42.94 -5.27
CA THR A 67 -29.85 43.88 -4.36
C THR A 67 -28.54 43.24 -3.91
N SER A 68 -27.45 43.94 -4.17
CA SER A 68 -26.08 43.64 -3.74
C SER A 68 -26.01 43.63 -2.22
N SER A 69 -25.35 42.61 -1.65
CA SER A 69 -24.67 42.77 -0.35
C SER A 69 -23.63 41.67 -0.15
N SER A 70 -22.42 42.12 0.07
CA SER A 70 -21.22 41.55 0.72
C SER A 70 -21.31 40.08 1.17
N ALA A 71 -20.46 39.25 0.54
CA ALA A 71 -20.18 37.85 0.92
C ALA A 71 -19.47 37.76 2.27
N PRO A 72 -19.86 36.82 3.15
CA PRO A 72 -19.04 36.32 4.23
C PRO A 72 -17.97 35.36 3.67
N PRO A 73 -16.85 35.11 4.39
CA PRO A 73 -15.81 34.25 3.92
C PRO A 73 -16.34 32.81 3.71
N THR A 74 -16.16 32.33 2.51
CA THR A 74 -16.43 30.92 2.12
C THR A 74 -15.59 30.02 3.01
N GLN A 75 -16.26 29.30 3.91
CA GLN A 75 -15.73 28.03 4.43
C GLN A 75 -15.64 27.08 3.23
N ASP A 76 -14.43 26.69 2.85
CA ASP A 76 -14.17 25.57 1.95
C ASP A 76 -14.79 24.31 2.56
N THR A 77 -16.03 24.03 2.21
CA THR A 77 -16.60 22.70 2.35
C THR A 77 -15.91 21.82 1.31
N ALA A 78 -14.84 21.13 1.74
CA ALA A 78 -14.21 20.08 0.95
C ALA A 78 -15.29 19.12 0.44
N ALA A 79 -15.40 19.01 -0.87
CA ALA A 79 -16.27 18.04 -1.51
C ALA A 79 -15.90 16.63 -1.02
N PRO A 80 -16.86 15.76 -0.63
CA PRO A 80 -16.54 14.42 -0.19
C PRO A 80 -15.96 13.64 -1.37
N ASN A 81 -14.70 13.12 -1.21
CA ASN A 81 -13.94 12.23 -2.07
C ASN A 81 -12.83 12.84 -2.98
N GLN A 82 -12.30 14.01 -2.73
CA GLN A 82 -11.03 14.39 -3.35
C GLN A 82 -9.87 13.91 -2.47
N ALA A 83 -9.06 12.95 -2.97
CA ALA A 83 -7.82 12.56 -2.31
C ALA A 83 -6.87 13.77 -2.24
N GLY A 84 -6.21 13.94 -1.09
CA GLY A 84 -5.19 14.95 -0.90
C GLY A 84 -3.97 14.72 -1.81
N VAL A 85 -3.02 15.63 -1.77
CA VAL A 85 -1.69 15.42 -2.38
C VAL A 85 -0.73 14.83 -1.34
N LEU A 86 0.34 14.18 -1.81
CA LEU A 86 1.44 13.78 -0.91
C LEU A 86 1.96 15.01 -0.16
N PRO A 87 2.22 14.92 1.16
CA PRO A 87 2.70 16.05 1.94
C PRO A 87 4.07 16.52 1.42
N PRO A 88 4.36 17.81 1.51
CA PRO A 88 5.70 18.30 1.18
C PRO A 88 6.73 17.64 2.09
N PHE A 89 7.83 17.15 1.50
CA PHE A 89 8.90 16.52 2.28
C PHE A 89 9.59 17.54 3.19
N LYS A 90 9.56 17.28 4.49
CA LYS A 90 10.35 17.97 5.51
C LYS A 90 11.39 16.97 6.03
N ARG A 91 12.67 17.27 5.79
CA ARG A 91 13.75 16.37 6.17
C ARG A 91 13.77 16.12 7.69
N PRO A 92 13.58 14.88 8.17
CA PRO A 92 13.78 14.55 9.58
C PRO A 92 15.25 14.80 9.99
N ALA A 93 15.48 15.23 11.24
CA ALA A 93 16.83 15.48 11.74
C ALA A 93 17.68 14.19 11.82
N ASP A 94 17.03 13.05 12.02
CA ASP A 94 17.61 11.72 12.15
C ASP A 94 17.52 10.89 10.87
N LEU A 95 17.21 11.50 9.73
CA LEU A 95 17.08 10.81 8.45
C LEU A 95 18.34 10.00 8.12
N GLY A 96 18.19 8.69 8.00
CA GLY A 96 19.27 7.73 7.73
C GLY A 96 20.22 7.49 8.91
N ALA A 97 19.96 8.06 10.10
CA ALA A 97 20.87 7.93 11.24
C ALA A 97 20.85 6.52 11.87
N ASN A 98 19.71 5.84 11.82
CA ASN A 98 19.54 4.56 12.50
C ASN A 98 18.58 3.62 11.75
N CYS A 99 19.00 3.08 10.62
CA CYS A 99 18.24 2.07 9.88
C CYS A 99 18.30 0.72 10.61
N GLN A 100 17.14 0.15 10.90
CA GLN A 100 17.03 -1.13 11.59
C GLN A 100 16.20 -2.11 10.72
N TYR A 101 16.66 -3.36 10.64
CA TYR A 101 16.04 -4.44 9.87
C TYR A 101 15.78 -5.62 10.81
N GLN A 102 14.59 -5.62 11.41
CA GLN A 102 14.23 -6.55 12.48
C GLN A 102 13.89 -7.93 11.91
N PRO A 103 14.54 -9.02 12.37
CA PRO A 103 14.22 -10.36 11.91
C PRO A 103 12.76 -10.74 12.16
N THR A 104 12.17 -11.50 11.23
CA THR A 104 10.82 -12.07 11.34
C THR A 104 10.90 -13.60 11.50
N PRO A 105 11.15 -14.15 12.70
CA PRO A 105 11.39 -15.59 12.90
C PRO A 105 10.23 -16.49 12.45
N ASN A 106 8.99 -15.96 12.46
CA ASN A 106 7.79 -16.69 12.02
C ASN A 106 7.53 -16.58 10.51
N GLU A 107 8.24 -15.69 9.82
CA GLU A 107 8.16 -15.42 8.40
C GLU A 107 9.57 -15.44 7.80
N PRO A 108 10.17 -16.62 7.64
CA PRO A 108 11.54 -16.74 7.15
C PRO A 108 11.66 -16.23 5.73
N ALA A 109 12.88 -15.86 5.34
CA ALA A 109 13.17 -15.38 4.00
C ALA A 109 12.67 -16.36 2.93
N ALA A 110 11.90 -15.86 1.97
CA ALA A 110 11.37 -16.64 0.84
C ALA A 110 12.49 -17.09 -0.12
N LYS A 111 13.57 -16.32 -0.17
CA LYS A 111 14.82 -16.61 -0.87
C LYS A 111 15.96 -16.18 0.04
N LYS A 112 17.01 -17.02 0.15
CA LYS A 112 18.15 -16.74 1.01
C LYS A 112 18.76 -15.37 0.67
N VAL A 113 18.87 -14.53 1.66
CA VAL A 113 19.43 -13.17 1.56
C VAL A 113 19.88 -12.72 2.96
N ASP A 114 20.90 -11.92 3.04
CA ASP A 114 21.34 -11.28 4.26
C ASP A 114 20.65 -9.91 4.43
N PRO A 115 20.30 -9.50 5.66
CA PRO A 115 19.82 -8.15 5.92
C PRO A 115 20.82 -7.10 5.46
N PRO A 116 20.39 -5.93 5.01
CA PRO A 116 21.30 -4.85 4.69
C PRO A 116 22.00 -4.33 5.94
N LYS A 117 23.10 -3.61 5.74
CA LYS A 117 23.84 -3.00 6.86
C LYS A 117 22.91 -2.09 7.67
N ALA A 118 22.77 -2.38 8.95
CA ALA A 118 22.02 -1.57 9.90
C ALA A 118 22.82 -0.35 10.39
N GLY A 119 22.13 0.58 11.07
CA GLY A 119 22.73 1.78 11.64
C GLY A 119 22.70 2.97 10.68
N LYS A 120 23.74 3.79 10.72
CA LYS A 120 23.81 4.99 9.87
C LYS A 120 24.05 4.62 8.41
N VAL A 121 23.20 5.14 7.54
CA VAL A 121 23.32 5.03 6.06
C VAL A 121 23.52 6.42 5.45
N PRO A 122 24.27 6.55 4.34
CA PRO A 122 24.44 7.83 3.65
C PRO A 122 23.10 8.25 3.01
N THR A 123 22.87 9.57 3.00
CA THR A 123 21.73 10.19 2.30
C THR A 123 22.17 10.95 1.05
N ASP A 124 23.45 10.85 0.71
CA ASP A 124 24.10 11.43 -0.45
C ASP A 124 24.81 10.29 -1.23
N PRO A 125 24.65 10.21 -2.55
CA PRO A 125 23.83 11.07 -3.40
C PRO A 125 22.33 10.98 -3.08
N ALA A 126 21.59 12.08 -3.28
CA ALA A 126 20.16 12.13 -2.97
C ALA A 126 19.32 11.21 -3.88
N ASN A 127 19.78 10.97 -5.10
CA ASN A 127 19.17 10.05 -6.06
C ASN A 127 20.20 9.01 -6.52
N ILE A 128 19.73 7.78 -6.68
CA ILE A 128 20.53 6.64 -7.15
C ILE A 128 19.82 6.01 -8.34
N SER A 129 20.47 5.99 -9.51
CA SER A 129 19.94 5.33 -10.70
C SER A 129 20.03 3.81 -10.59
N MET A 130 18.97 3.13 -11.03
CA MET A 130 18.91 1.68 -11.09
C MET A 130 18.08 1.23 -12.28
N SER A 131 18.47 0.13 -12.89
CA SER A 131 17.72 -0.55 -13.95
C SER A 131 17.09 -1.85 -13.43
N ILE A 132 15.76 -1.97 -13.54
CA ILE A 132 15.00 -3.19 -13.31
C ILE A 132 14.67 -3.79 -14.69
N THR A 133 15.37 -4.85 -15.09
CA THR A 133 15.09 -5.52 -16.36
C THR A 133 14.03 -6.58 -16.17
N THR A 134 13.00 -6.55 -17.00
CA THR A 134 11.93 -7.55 -17.02
C THR A 134 11.85 -8.26 -18.36
N ASN A 135 11.14 -9.39 -18.43
CA ASN A 135 10.81 -10.05 -19.70
C ASN A 135 9.89 -9.21 -20.61
N GLN A 136 9.33 -8.10 -20.09
CA GLN A 136 8.49 -7.16 -20.83
C GLN A 136 9.28 -5.91 -21.31
N GLY A 137 10.51 -5.75 -20.87
CA GLY A 137 11.40 -4.64 -21.16
C GLY A 137 12.07 -4.05 -19.91
N PRO A 138 13.03 -3.15 -20.10
CA PRO A 138 13.71 -2.48 -19.02
C PRO A 138 12.81 -1.39 -18.39
N ILE A 139 12.98 -1.17 -17.08
CA ILE A 139 12.33 -0.11 -16.30
C ILE A 139 13.44 0.58 -15.52
N GLY A 140 13.88 1.75 -15.99
CA GLY A 140 14.80 2.62 -15.26
C GLY A 140 14.09 3.30 -14.11
N VAL A 141 14.74 3.37 -12.97
CA VAL A 141 14.21 4.03 -11.75
C VAL A 141 15.25 4.93 -11.11
N GLN A 142 14.80 6.05 -10.59
CA GLN A 142 15.57 6.94 -9.73
C GLN A 142 15.14 6.68 -8.29
N LEU A 143 16.02 6.10 -7.49
CA LEU A 143 15.77 5.82 -6.07
C LEU A 143 15.99 7.09 -5.25
N ASP A 144 15.04 7.45 -4.40
CA ASP A 144 15.01 8.71 -3.64
C ASP A 144 15.72 8.56 -2.27
N ASN A 145 17.05 8.40 -2.34
CA ASN A 145 17.90 8.21 -1.16
C ASN A 145 17.88 9.43 -0.22
N GLY A 146 17.57 10.61 -0.75
CA GLY A 146 17.41 11.83 0.03
C GLY A 146 16.14 11.88 0.88
N LYS A 147 15.15 11.00 0.64
CA LYS A 147 13.88 10.97 1.38
C LYS A 147 13.63 9.65 2.12
N ALA A 148 14.13 8.53 1.58
CA ALA A 148 13.90 7.19 2.13
C ALA A 148 15.19 6.34 2.16
N PRO A 149 16.25 6.80 2.86
CA PRO A 149 17.57 6.17 2.82
C PRO A 149 17.58 4.73 3.36
N CYS A 150 16.81 4.41 4.39
CA CYS A 150 16.74 3.05 4.92
C CYS A 150 16.07 2.10 3.92
N THR A 151 15.04 2.56 3.24
CA THR A 151 14.35 1.81 2.19
C THR A 151 15.23 1.61 0.97
N VAL A 152 15.93 2.66 0.53
CA VAL A 152 16.87 2.59 -0.59
C VAL A 152 18.03 1.65 -0.26
N ASN A 153 18.62 1.74 0.94
CA ASN A 153 19.66 0.81 1.40
C ASN A 153 19.17 -0.65 1.36
N ASN A 154 17.93 -0.90 1.80
CA ASN A 154 17.31 -2.22 1.70
C ASN A 154 17.17 -2.69 0.26
N PHE A 155 16.56 -1.87 -0.58
CA PHE A 155 16.26 -2.21 -1.98
C PHE A 155 17.53 -2.48 -2.78
N VAL A 156 18.55 -1.64 -2.64
CA VAL A 156 19.87 -1.81 -3.25
C VAL A 156 20.55 -3.09 -2.77
N SER A 157 20.55 -3.36 -1.46
CA SER A 157 21.12 -4.57 -0.89
C SER A 157 20.48 -5.84 -1.44
N LEU A 158 19.14 -5.88 -1.52
CA LEU A 158 18.38 -6.99 -2.10
C LEU A 158 18.71 -7.18 -3.59
N ALA A 159 18.80 -6.09 -4.34
CA ALA A 159 19.14 -6.11 -5.77
C ALA A 159 20.55 -6.64 -6.00
N GLN A 160 21.55 -6.15 -5.25
CA GLN A 160 22.95 -6.59 -5.33
C GLN A 160 23.11 -8.07 -4.98
N GLN A 161 22.30 -8.61 -4.08
CA GLN A 161 22.28 -10.04 -3.75
C GLN A 161 21.46 -10.87 -4.75
N GLY A 162 20.93 -10.27 -5.83
CA GLY A 162 20.12 -10.95 -6.83
C GLY A 162 18.78 -11.47 -6.28
N TYR A 163 18.28 -10.89 -5.20
CA TYR A 163 17.04 -11.32 -4.55
C TYR A 163 15.84 -11.26 -5.50
N PHE A 164 15.75 -10.20 -6.31
CA PHE A 164 14.65 -10.00 -7.25
C PHE A 164 14.75 -10.83 -8.54
N ASN A 165 15.92 -11.42 -8.84
CA ASN A 165 16.12 -12.16 -10.07
C ASN A 165 15.23 -13.42 -10.13
N GLY A 166 14.46 -13.56 -11.20
CA GLY A 166 13.50 -14.64 -11.40
C GLY A 166 12.19 -14.48 -10.61
N THR A 167 11.95 -13.31 -10.00
CA THR A 167 10.69 -13.07 -9.26
C THR A 167 9.62 -12.52 -10.19
N HIS A 168 8.36 -12.95 -9.94
CA HIS A 168 7.20 -12.49 -10.68
C HIS A 168 6.57 -11.27 -10.02
N CYS A 169 6.02 -10.35 -10.82
CA CYS A 169 5.09 -9.37 -10.32
C CYS A 169 3.73 -10.04 -10.19
N HIS A 170 3.33 -10.32 -8.97
CA HIS A 170 2.23 -11.24 -8.66
C HIS A 170 0.85 -10.58 -8.65
N ARG A 171 0.77 -9.23 -8.64
CA ARG A 171 -0.49 -8.50 -8.56
C ARG A 171 -0.50 -7.28 -9.47
N LEU A 172 -1.57 -7.13 -10.22
CA LEU A 172 -1.91 -5.95 -11.00
C LEU A 172 -3.29 -5.45 -10.55
N THR A 173 -3.42 -4.16 -10.30
CA THR A 173 -4.72 -3.54 -10.06
C THR A 173 -5.05 -2.58 -11.18
N THR A 174 -6.30 -2.60 -11.67
CA THR A 174 -6.79 -1.80 -12.79
C THR A 174 -8.02 -0.97 -12.41
N GLY A 175 -8.24 -0.80 -11.11
CA GLY A 175 -9.36 -0.02 -10.59
C GLY A 175 -9.17 1.49 -10.79
N PRO A 176 -10.26 2.27 -10.72
CA PRO A 176 -10.21 3.72 -10.96
C PRO A 176 -9.41 4.48 -9.91
N THR A 177 -9.31 3.95 -8.69
CA THR A 177 -8.61 4.59 -7.57
C THR A 177 -7.28 3.92 -7.23
N LEU A 178 -7.00 2.73 -7.78
CA LEU A 178 -5.77 1.99 -7.54
C LEU A 178 -5.30 1.32 -8.83
N SER A 179 -4.17 1.76 -9.35
CA SER A 179 -3.58 1.34 -10.62
C SER A 179 -2.09 1.08 -10.44
N VAL A 180 -1.76 -0.11 -9.90
CA VAL A 180 -0.39 -0.48 -9.53
C VAL A 180 0.00 -1.87 -10.05
N LEU A 181 1.29 -2.07 -10.28
CA LEU A 181 1.94 -3.36 -10.49
C LEU A 181 2.79 -3.67 -9.26
N GLN A 182 2.47 -4.75 -8.53
CA GLN A 182 3.18 -5.16 -7.31
C GLN A 182 4.09 -6.35 -7.57
N CYS A 183 5.33 -6.24 -7.09
CA CYS A 183 6.44 -7.16 -7.33
C CYS A 183 7.23 -7.40 -6.03
N GLY A 184 8.35 -8.12 -6.12
CA GLY A 184 9.33 -8.25 -5.02
C GLY A 184 9.07 -9.40 -4.05
N ASP A 185 8.16 -10.31 -4.41
CA ASP A 185 7.92 -11.56 -3.68
C ASP A 185 8.49 -12.76 -4.44
N PRO A 186 9.53 -13.46 -3.92
CA PRO A 186 10.06 -14.65 -4.56
C PRO A 186 9.11 -15.84 -4.59
N LYS A 187 8.07 -15.89 -3.72
CA LYS A 187 7.04 -16.92 -3.78
C LYS A 187 6.01 -16.66 -4.87
N GLY A 188 5.81 -15.40 -5.25
CA GLY A 188 4.87 -14.98 -6.29
C GLY A 188 3.39 -15.10 -5.92
N ASP A 189 3.07 -15.17 -4.63
CA ASP A 189 1.70 -15.24 -4.09
C ASP A 189 1.35 -14.08 -3.14
N GLY A 190 2.28 -13.15 -2.93
CA GLY A 190 2.14 -12.01 -2.04
C GLY A 190 2.50 -12.29 -0.58
N SER A 191 2.90 -13.52 -0.23
CA SER A 191 3.22 -13.91 1.16
C SER A 191 4.71 -13.94 1.46
N GLY A 192 5.56 -13.80 0.46
CA GLY A 192 7.01 -13.88 0.62
C GLY A 192 7.65 -12.56 1.02
N GLY A 193 8.78 -12.65 1.73
CA GLY A 193 9.56 -11.51 2.18
C GLY A 193 11.02 -11.90 2.43
N PRO A 194 11.87 -10.97 2.85
CA PRO A 194 13.31 -11.18 3.02
C PRO A 194 13.69 -11.77 4.39
N GLY A 195 12.69 -12.10 5.25
CA GLY A 195 12.93 -12.64 6.60
C GLY A 195 13.21 -11.56 7.65
N TYR A 196 13.00 -10.31 7.30
CA TYR A 196 13.07 -9.16 8.21
C TYR A 196 12.09 -8.07 7.78
N GLN A 197 11.83 -7.11 8.67
CA GLN A 197 10.98 -5.95 8.44
C GLN A 197 11.67 -4.67 8.92
N PHE A 198 11.25 -3.52 8.37
CA PHE A 198 11.80 -2.21 8.75
C PHE A 198 10.74 -1.10 8.70
N ALA A 199 11.06 0.01 9.36
CA ALA A 199 10.16 1.14 9.57
C ALA A 199 9.80 1.88 8.27
N ASP A 200 8.65 2.56 8.31
CA ASP A 200 8.21 3.44 7.24
C ASP A 200 9.03 4.74 7.23
N GLU A 201 9.24 5.28 6.02
CA GLU A 201 9.85 6.57 5.79
C GLU A 201 8.83 7.52 5.12
N TYR A 202 9.23 8.39 4.20
CA TYR A 202 8.32 9.33 3.52
C TYR A 202 7.24 8.59 2.70
N PRO A 203 5.97 8.97 2.75
CA PRO A 203 5.39 10.13 3.43
C PRO A 203 4.97 9.89 4.90
N SER A 204 4.99 8.67 5.40
CA SER A 204 4.47 8.29 6.72
C SER A 204 5.11 9.08 7.85
N ASN A 205 6.42 9.37 7.75
CA ASN A 205 7.19 10.13 8.74
C ASN A 205 6.92 11.65 8.73
N GLN A 206 6.03 12.13 7.85
CA GLN A 206 5.59 13.54 7.83
C GLN A 206 4.36 13.78 8.72
N TYR A 207 3.79 12.73 9.28
CA TYR A 207 2.64 12.77 10.17
C TYR A 207 3.03 12.34 11.58
N LEU A 208 2.35 12.88 12.58
CA LEU A 208 2.44 12.35 13.94
C LEU A 208 1.84 10.93 13.98
N PRO A 209 2.27 10.06 14.93
CA PRO A 209 1.80 8.67 15.01
C PRO A 209 0.28 8.53 15.07
N ASP A 210 -0.40 9.42 15.80
CA ASP A 210 -1.85 9.39 16.01
C ASP A 210 -2.61 10.42 15.13
N ASP A 211 -1.97 10.98 14.12
CA ASP A 211 -2.59 11.96 13.23
C ASP A 211 -3.70 11.29 12.40
N PRO A 212 -4.97 11.73 12.52
CA PRO A 212 -6.07 11.18 11.74
C PRO A 212 -5.87 11.29 10.23
N ALA A 213 -5.08 12.27 9.77
CA ALA A 213 -4.77 12.48 8.36
C ALA A 213 -4.02 11.30 7.72
N ARG A 214 -3.36 10.44 8.52
CA ARG A 214 -2.74 9.20 8.07
C ARG A 214 -3.73 8.19 7.47
N ASN A 215 -5.02 8.34 7.76
CA ASN A 215 -6.06 7.47 7.22
C ASN A 215 -6.74 8.06 5.98
N ASN A 216 -6.46 9.31 5.65
CA ASN A 216 -7.05 9.97 4.49
C ASN A 216 -6.26 9.62 3.23
N PRO A 217 -6.93 9.23 2.14
CA PRO A 217 -6.25 8.96 0.88
C PRO A 217 -5.52 10.19 0.35
N VAL A 218 -4.31 9.97 -0.15
CA VAL A 218 -3.51 10.94 -0.92
C VAL A 218 -3.19 10.35 -2.29
N VAL A 219 -2.95 11.20 -3.27
CA VAL A 219 -2.56 10.75 -4.61
C VAL A 219 -1.09 10.39 -4.61
N TYR A 220 -0.81 9.13 -4.96
CA TYR A 220 0.51 8.65 -5.37
C TYR A 220 0.58 8.83 -6.89
N PRO A 221 1.40 9.76 -7.40
CA PRO A 221 1.45 10.08 -8.82
C PRO A 221 1.93 8.90 -9.67
N ARG A 222 1.53 8.90 -10.95
CA ARG A 222 2.07 7.99 -11.95
C ARG A 222 3.60 8.00 -11.95
N GLY A 223 4.23 6.83 -12.00
CA GLY A 223 5.67 6.62 -11.94
C GLY A 223 6.20 6.39 -10.52
N THR A 224 5.41 6.63 -9.48
CA THR A 224 5.85 6.41 -8.09
C THR A 224 6.22 4.95 -7.85
N LEU A 225 7.40 4.75 -7.23
CA LEU A 225 7.87 3.49 -6.69
C LEU A 225 7.71 3.52 -5.17
N ALA A 226 6.92 2.61 -4.61
CA ALA A 226 6.64 2.58 -3.18
C ALA A 226 6.67 1.16 -2.60
N MET A 227 6.97 1.05 -1.30
CA MET A 227 6.96 -0.23 -0.58
C MET A 227 5.53 -0.72 -0.33
N ALA A 228 5.30 -2.00 -0.58
CA ALA A 228 4.13 -2.69 -0.06
C ALA A 228 4.41 -3.16 1.38
N ASN A 229 3.40 -3.06 2.25
CA ASN A 229 3.49 -3.49 3.64
C ASN A 229 2.16 -4.07 4.15
N ALA A 230 2.19 -4.74 5.30
CA ALA A 230 1.04 -5.31 5.99
C ALA A 230 0.59 -4.47 7.22
N GLY A 231 0.99 -3.20 7.26
CA GLY A 231 0.76 -2.24 8.33
C GLY A 231 2.03 -1.47 8.71
N PRO A 232 1.96 -0.56 9.66
CA PRO A 232 3.09 0.30 10.03
C PRO A 232 4.34 -0.51 10.40
N GLY A 233 5.48 -0.14 9.81
CA GLY A 233 6.78 -0.74 10.13
C GLY A 233 7.00 -2.16 9.62
N THR A 234 6.19 -2.63 8.67
CA THR A 234 6.30 -3.99 8.11
C THR A 234 6.82 -4.03 6.67
N ASN A 235 7.61 -3.02 6.28
CA ASN A 235 8.27 -3.05 4.97
C ASN A 235 9.26 -4.23 4.90
N GLY A 236 9.32 -4.88 3.75
CA GLY A 236 10.21 -6.02 3.49
C GLY A 236 10.88 -5.93 2.12
N SER A 237 10.52 -6.82 1.21
CA SER A 237 11.02 -6.81 -0.17
C SER A 237 9.97 -6.44 -1.22
N GLN A 238 8.68 -6.51 -0.87
CA GLN A 238 7.62 -6.22 -1.82
C GLN A 238 7.48 -4.72 -2.05
N PHE A 239 7.29 -4.36 -3.31
CA PHE A 239 7.10 -2.98 -3.76
C PHE A 239 6.06 -2.92 -4.86
N PHE A 240 5.53 -1.73 -5.11
CA PHE A 240 4.64 -1.51 -6.24
C PHE A 240 5.05 -0.28 -7.05
N ILE A 241 4.68 -0.31 -8.31
CA ILE A 241 4.88 0.78 -9.26
C ILE A 241 3.50 1.32 -9.65
N VAL A 242 3.30 2.62 -9.46
CA VAL A 242 2.07 3.32 -9.83
C VAL A 242 2.12 3.63 -11.32
N TYR A 243 1.32 2.95 -12.14
CA TYR A 243 1.29 3.23 -13.58
C TYR A 243 0.22 4.27 -13.99
N LYS A 244 -0.71 4.61 -13.08
CA LYS A 244 -1.68 5.70 -13.19
C LYS A 244 -1.94 6.24 -11.80
N ASP A 245 -2.15 7.55 -11.64
CA ASP A 245 -2.41 8.18 -10.36
C ASP A 245 -3.34 7.35 -9.49
N SER A 246 -2.91 7.08 -8.27
CA SER A 246 -3.56 6.13 -7.36
C SER A 246 -3.78 6.75 -6.00
N GLN A 247 -4.93 6.45 -5.40
CA GLN A 247 -5.34 7.00 -4.11
C GLN A 247 -5.12 5.97 -3.01
N LEU A 248 -4.22 6.25 -2.09
CA LEU A 248 -3.84 5.39 -0.98
C LEU A 248 -3.62 6.24 0.28
N PRO A 249 -3.85 5.69 1.48
CA PRO A 249 -3.37 6.33 2.70
C PRO A 249 -1.85 6.54 2.64
N PRO A 250 -1.29 7.61 3.26
CA PRO A 250 0.14 7.93 3.22
C PRO A 250 0.99 6.98 4.11
N ASN A 251 0.71 5.67 4.03
CA ASN A 251 1.32 4.61 4.84
C ASN A 251 2.30 3.74 4.05
N TYR A 252 2.51 4.05 2.77
CA TYR A 252 3.39 3.30 1.88
C TYR A 252 4.60 4.15 1.53
N THR A 253 5.78 3.73 1.97
CA THR A 253 7.03 4.49 1.78
C THR A 253 7.34 4.68 0.31
N VAL A 254 7.30 5.93 -0.16
CA VAL A 254 7.77 6.33 -1.50
C VAL A 254 9.29 6.41 -1.46
N PHE A 255 9.95 5.63 -2.30
CA PHE A 255 11.42 5.54 -2.32
C PHE A 255 12.04 5.70 -3.70
N GLY A 256 11.23 6.05 -4.71
CA GLY A 256 11.75 6.31 -6.05
C GLY A 256 10.67 6.65 -7.06
N GLN A 257 11.13 6.83 -8.30
CA GLN A 257 10.29 7.11 -9.45
C GLN A 257 10.84 6.41 -10.69
N VAL A 258 9.93 5.92 -11.52
CA VAL A 258 10.25 5.33 -12.83
C VAL A 258 10.64 6.44 -13.80
N ASP A 259 11.66 6.22 -14.61
CA ASP A 259 12.03 7.12 -15.70
C ASP A 259 10.87 7.28 -16.69
N ALA A 260 10.56 8.50 -17.07
CA ALA A 260 9.41 8.80 -17.93
C ALA A 260 9.43 8.03 -19.27
N LYS A 261 10.63 7.78 -19.82
CA LYS A 261 10.85 7.04 -21.07
C LYS A 261 10.41 5.57 -20.99
N ASP A 262 10.44 4.97 -19.79
CA ASP A 262 10.19 3.55 -19.57
C ASP A 262 8.75 3.27 -19.10
N MET A 263 7.96 4.31 -18.87
CA MET A 263 6.53 4.16 -18.48
C MET A 263 5.70 3.39 -19.52
N GLY A 264 6.09 3.41 -20.78
CA GLY A 264 5.43 2.65 -21.84
C GLY A 264 5.47 1.12 -21.63
N VAL A 265 6.46 0.58 -20.91
CA VAL A 265 6.50 -0.84 -20.52
C VAL A 265 5.36 -1.17 -19.56
N LEU A 266 5.16 -0.32 -18.56
CA LEU A 266 4.07 -0.46 -17.56
C LEU A 266 2.70 -0.32 -18.21
N ASP A 267 2.54 0.61 -19.16
CA ASP A 267 1.29 0.79 -19.88
C ASP A 267 0.89 -0.46 -20.69
N LYS A 268 1.84 -1.12 -21.35
CA LYS A 268 1.62 -2.38 -22.07
C LYS A 268 1.19 -3.50 -21.11
N ILE A 269 1.85 -3.62 -19.96
CA ILE A 269 1.48 -4.60 -18.95
C ILE A 269 0.06 -4.33 -18.44
N ALA A 270 -0.24 -3.09 -18.10
CA ALA A 270 -1.56 -2.69 -17.60
C ALA A 270 -2.68 -2.89 -18.62
N ALA A 271 -2.41 -2.59 -19.90
CA ALA A 271 -3.36 -2.78 -21.00
C ALA A 271 -3.76 -4.25 -21.22
N SER A 272 -2.90 -5.22 -20.83
CA SER A 272 -3.24 -6.64 -20.90
C SER A 272 -4.28 -7.07 -19.86
N GLY A 273 -4.43 -6.29 -18.77
CA GLY A 273 -5.35 -6.60 -17.69
C GLY A 273 -4.89 -7.75 -16.79
N THR A 274 -5.80 -8.22 -15.95
CA THR A 274 -5.59 -9.35 -15.05
C THR A 274 -5.95 -10.69 -15.73
N ALA A 275 -5.40 -11.77 -15.22
CA ALA A 275 -5.57 -13.11 -15.80
C ALA A 275 -7.03 -13.61 -15.74
N ASP A 276 -7.77 -13.20 -14.72
CA ASP A 276 -9.18 -13.57 -14.49
C ASP A 276 -10.17 -12.48 -14.92
N GLY A 277 -9.67 -11.34 -15.46
CA GLY A 277 -10.49 -10.19 -15.86
C GLY A 277 -11.00 -9.34 -14.71
N SER A 278 -10.62 -9.63 -13.46
CA SER A 278 -10.94 -8.81 -12.29
C SER A 278 -10.15 -7.48 -12.30
N SER A 279 -10.56 -6.52 -11.48
CA SER A 279 -9.80 -5.28 -11.30
C SER A 279 -8.59 -5.40 -10.36
N ASP A 280 -8.39 -6.56 -9.74
CA ASP A 280 -7.30 -6.85 -8.80
C ASP A 280 -6.95 -8.33 -8.86
N GLY A 281 -5.80 -8.67 -9.42
CA GLY A 281 -5.41 -10.04 -9.62
C GLY A 281 -4.01 -10.20 -10.22
N LYS A 282 -3.66 -11.44 -10.60
CA LYS A 282 -2.41 -11.69 -11.30
C LYS A 282 -2.43 -11.02 -12.67
N PRO A 283 -1.32 -10.37 -13.13
CA PRO A 283 -1.23 -9.86 -14.49
C PRO A 283 -1.51 -10.97 -15.52
N LYS A 284 -2.30 -10.67 -16.56
CA LYS A 284 -2.55 -11.61 -17.67
C LYS A 284 -1.27 -11.90 -18.44
N THR A 285 -0.47 -10.88 -18.70
CA THR A 285 0.87 -11.04 -19.24
C THR A 285 1.82 -11.25 -18.08
N ASP A 286 2.50 -12.40 -18.05
CA ASP A 286 3.48 -12.70 -17.01
C ASP A 286 4.63 -11.69 -17.02
N VAL A 287 4.95 -11.13 -15.86
CA VAL A 287 6.01 -10.13 -15.68
C VAL A 287 7.05 -10.71 -14.73
N VAL A 288 8.23 -10.99 -15.24
CA VAL A 288 9.36 -11.56 -14.49
C VAL A 288 10.50 -10.56 -14.45
N ILE A 289 10.97 -10.23 -13.24
CA ILE A 289 12.20 -9.45 -13.07
C ILE A 289 13.38 -10.38 -13.35
N THR A 290 14.13 -10.11 -14.41
CA THR A 290 15.31 -10.90 -14.77
C THR A 290 16.57 -10.39 -14.09
N SER A 291 16.66 -9.09 -13.83
CA SER A 291 17.73 -8.47 -13.03
C SER A 291 17.32 -7.11 -12.47
N ALA A 292 17.93 -6.73 -11.35
CA ALA A 292 17.87 -5.37 -10.80
C ALA A 292 19.31 -4.94 -10.48
N ARG A 293 19.79 -3.82 -11.05
CA ARG A 293 21.20 -3.39 -10.95
C ARG A 293 21.29 -1.88 -10.83
N LEU A 294 22.27 -1.41 -10.06
CA LEU A 294 22.70 -0.02 -10.07
C LEU A 294 23.33 0.31 -11.45
N ASP A 295 23.09 1.52 -11.94
CA ASP A 295 23.67 2.01 -13.20
C ASP A 295 25.06 2.60 -12.99
#